data_6e7b6b5dca4efd5ea87f6c8d2d5f44f9
#
_entry.id   6e7b6b5dca4efd5ea87f6c8d2d5f44f9
#
_cell.length_a   1.000
_cell.length_b   1.000
_cell.length_c   1.000
_cell.angle_alpha   90.00
_cell.angle_beta   90.00
_cell.angle_gamma   90.00
#
_symmetry.space_group_name_H-M   'P 1'
#
loop_
_entity.id
_entity.type
_entity.pdbx_description
1 polymer ?
#
loop_
_entity_poly.entity_id
_entity_poly.type
_entity_poly.pdbx_seq_one_letter_code
_entity_poly.pdbx_strand_id
1 'polypeptide(L)'
;MLVMGILNVTPDSFSDGGEFESFESAVAHGLALLAEGADIIDVGGESTRPGAIRITEEEELSRVIPVVQELIKHGAIISIDTMRSGVARAAVEAGATYINDVSGGLADAQMHHVAAELGTKYILMHWRGHSIDMNSKAIYGDVVEEVKAELKEQVGKALAAGIAKEKIILDPGIGFAKESEHNWELIHRITEIVDLGYPVLVGASRKRFLGGDSPSEREAATLKITEDLLATGIWGVRVHSVAPHKEVIARV
;
A
#
# COMPACT_ATOMS: atom_id res chain seq x y z
N MET A 1 -12.71 3.46 10.35
CA MET A 1 -11.70 3.52 9.27
C MET A 1 -10.32 3.39 9.89
N LEU A 2 -9.45 2.51 9.38
CA LEU A 2 -8.07 2.35 9.84
C LEU A 2 -7.11 3.30 9.12
N VAL A 3 -5.99 3.64 9.79
CA VAL A 3 -4.90 4.44 9.22
C VAL A 3 -3.65 3.58 9.12
N MET A 4 -3.20 3.35 7.88
CA MET A 4 -1.97 2.64 7.56
C MET A 4 -0.87 3.66 7.25
N GLY A 5 0.14 3.74 8.12
CA GLY A 5 1.28 4.65 7.98
C GLY A 5 2.34 4.09 7.04
N ILE A 6 2.79 4.89 6.07
CA ILE A 6 3.81 4.49 5.08
C ILE A 6 5.21 4.65 5.65
N LEU A 7 5.97 3.56 5.67
CA LEU A 7 7.39 3.57 6.03
C LEU A 7 8.25 3.05 4.86
N ASN A 8 8.82 3.98 4.09
CA ASN A 8 9.75 3.63 3.01
C ASN A 8 11.16 3.48 3.56
N VAL A 9 11.75 2.29 3.41
CA VAL A 9 13.12 1.97 3.79
C VAL A 9 13.98 1.97 2.52
N THR A 10 14.15 3.17 1.92
CA THR A 10 14.94 3.37 0.71
C THR A 10 16.05 4.39 0.95
N PRO A 11 17.23 4.28 0.29
CA PRO A 11 18.34 5.21 0.49
C PRO A 11 17.97 6.68 0.32
N ASP A 12 17.09 7.00 -0.64
CA ASP A 12 16.63 8.36 -0.91
C ASP A 12 15.74 8.93 0.20
N SER A 13 15.19 8.06 1.07
CA SER A 13 14.37 8.49 2.21
C SER A 13 15.21 8.95 3.39
N PHE A 14 16.49 8.58 3.42
CA PHE A 14 17.44 8.84 4.50
C PHE A 14 18.80 9.22 3.90
N SER A 15 18.88 10.37 3.18
CA SER A 15 20.07 10.82 2.49
C SER A 15 21.22 11.13 3.46
N ASP A 16 22.45 10.72 3.08
CA ASP A 16 23.78 11.03 3.62
C ASP A 16 24.36 10.08 4.71
N GLY A 17 23.62 9.12 5.25
CA GLY A 17 24.12 8.12 6.19
C GLY A 17 24.28 6.71 5.55
N GLY A 18 25.26 5.93 6.02
CA GLY A 18 25.45 4.55 5.60
C GLY A 18 24.26 3.63 6.02
N GLU A 19 24.33 2.33 5.69
CA GLU A 19 23.25 1.34 5.97
C GLU A 19 22.79 1.34 7.43
N PHE A 20 23.67 1.64 8.37
CA PHE A 20 23.35 1.65 9.81
C PHE A 20 22.49 2.87 10.19
N GLU A 21 22.78 4.05 9.64
CA GLU A 21 21.97 5.25 9.87
C GLU A 21 20.60 5.15 9.20
N SER A 22 20.51 4.43 8.08
CA SER A 22 19.24 4.17 7.40
C SER A 22 18.31 3.26 8.22
N PHE A 23 18.86 2.26 8.93
CA PHE A 23 18.08 1.37 9.83
C PHE A 23 17.54 2.15 11.03
N GLU A 24 18.41 2.88 11.75
CA GLU A 24 18.00 3.65 12.93
C GLU A 24 16.95 4.71 12.58
N SER A 25 17.14 5.41 11.46
CA SER A 25 16.19 6.40 10.96
C SER A 25 14.86 5.79 10.57
N ALA A 26 14.86 4.61 9.93
CA ALA A 26 13.64 3.89 9.57
C ALA A 26 12.88 3.44 10.82
N VAL A 27 13.58 2.87 11.80
CA VAL A 27 12.96 2.47 13.08
C VAL A 27 12.40 3.69 13.81
N ALA A 28 13.16 4.78 13.93
CA ALA A 28 12.69 6.01 14.57
C ALA A 28 11.43 6.57 13.88
N HIS A 29 11.39 6.57 12.55
CA HIS A 29 10.21 7.00 11.80
C HIS A 29 9.02 6.04 12.02
N GLY A 30 9.24 4.73 12.00
CA GLY A 30 8.19 3.75 12.30
C GLY A 30 7.60 3.92 13.69
N LEU A 31 8.45 4.18 14.70
CA LEU A 31 8.00 4.47 16.07
C LEU A 31 7.25 5.81 16.17
N ALA A 32 7.64 6.81 15.38
CA ALA A 32 6.89 8.07 15.29
C ALA A 32 5.48 7.85 14.70
N LEU A 33 5.35 7.08 13.60
CA LEU A 33 4.06 6.72 13.02
C LEU A 33 3.18 5.97 14.04
N LEU A 34 3.77 5.06 14.82
CA LEU A 34 3.07 4.35 15.89
C LEU A 34 2.59 5.31 16.98
N ALA A 35 3.45 6.24 17.42
CA ALA A 35 3.11 7.27 18.40
C ALA A 35 2.03 8.25 17.91
N GLU A 36 1.99 8.53 16.59
CA GLU A 36 0.94 9.29 15.94
C GLU A 36 -0.40 8.53 15.85
N GLY A 37 -0.43 7.25 16.22
CA GLY A 37 -1.62 6.41 16.28
C GLY A 37 -1.89 5.60 15.01
N ALA A 38 -0.87 5.27 14.21
CA ALA A 38 -1.03 4.32 13.11
C ALA A 38 -1.60 3.00 13.61
N ASP A 39 -2.63 2.50 12.93
CA ASP A 39 -3.20 1.17 13.22
C ASP A 39 -2.34 0.07 12.60
N ILE A 40 -1.66 0.38 11.51
CA ILE A 40 -0.76 -0.53 10.77
C ILE A 40 0.41 0.31 10.24
N ILE A 41 1.63 -0.24 10.27
CA ILE A 41 2.80 0.36 9.61
C ILE A 41 3.11 -0.48 8.38
N ASP A 42 3.13 0.15 7.21
CA ASP A 42 3.39 -0.49 5.92
C ASP A 42 4.84 -0.26 5.50
N VAL A 43 5.64 -1.30 5.63
CA VAL A 43 7.10 -1.26 5.43
C VAL A 43 7.43 -1.65 4.01
N GLY A 44 8.07 -0.76 3.24
CA GLY A 44 8.49 -1.02 1.86
C GLY A 44 9.96 -0.74 1.62
N GLY A 45 10.67 -1.69 0.99
CA GLY A 45 12.11 -1.59 0.67
C GLY A 45 12.41 -1.15 -0.76
N GLU A 46 11.42 -1.22 -1.65
CA GLU A 46 11.53 -0.85 -3.06
C GLU A 46 10.61 0.34 -3.38
N SER A 47 11.10 1.31 -4.14
CA SER A 47 10.29 2.45 -4.58
C SER A 47 9.37 2.04 -5.73
N THR A 48 8.08 2.28 -5.59
CA THR A 48 7.07 2.09 -6.66
C THR A 48 6.74 3.39 -7.41
N ARG A 49 7.50 4.47 -7.19
CA ARG A 49 7.31 5.76 -7.89
C ARG A 49 7.58 5.61 -9.39
N PRO A 50 6.91 6.39 -10.25
CA PRO A 50 7.17 6.37 -11.69
C PRO A 50 8.65 6.55 -11.99
N GLY A 51 9.23 5.63 -12.80
CA GLY A 51 10.64 5.65 -13.19
C GLY A 51 11.61 5.05 -12.18
N ALA A 52 11.15 4.54 -11.04
CA ALA A 52 12.03 3.87 -10.08
C ALA A 52 12.64 2.59 -10.68
N ILE A 53 13.93 2.39 -10.40
CA ILE A 53 14.67 1.18 -10.78
C ILE A 53 14.42 0.12 -9.71
N ARG A 54 14.16 -1.11 -10.13
CA ARG A 54 14.01 -2.25 -9.23
C ARG A 54 15.34 -2.64 -8.61
N ILE A 55 15.30 -2.98 -7.34
CA ILE A 55 16.45 -3.55 -6.59
C ILE A 55 16.41 -5.08 -6.63
N THR A 56 17.47 -5.73 -6.15
CA THR A 56 17.48 -7.20 -5.99
C THR A 56 16.62 -7.63 -4.78
N GLU A 57 16.26 -8.91 -4.75
CA GLU A 57 15.52 -9.48 -3.62
C GLU A 57 16.35 -9.44 -2.33
N GLU A 58 17.65 -9.76 -2.43
CA GLU A 58 18.57 -9.72 -1.30
C GLU A 58 18.68 -8.32 -0.70
N GLU A 59 18.72 -7.31 -1.57
CA GLU A 59 18.76 -5.91 -1.14
C GLU A 59 17.46 -5.51 -0.45
N GLU A 60 16.31 -5.89 -0.99
CA GLU A 60 15.01 -5.62 -0.36
C GLU A 60 14.91 -6.30 1.01
N LEU A 61 15.27 -7.59 1.11
CA LEU A 61 15.32 -8.33 2.37
C LEU A 61 16.20 -7.65 3.41
N SER A 62 17.41 -7.25 3.01
CA SER A 62 18.38 -6.61 3.92
C SER A 62 17.86 -5.29 4.49
N ARG A 63 17.05 -4.56 3.74
CA ARG A 63 16.43 -3.30 4.17
C ARG A 63 15.26 -3.51 5.12
N VAL A 64 14.32 -4.40 4.75
CA VAL A 64 13.02 -4.45 5.43
C VAL A 64 12.99 -5.38 6.64
N ILE A 65 13.67 -6.54 6.60
CA ILE A 65 13.52 -7.55 7.65
C ILE A 65 14.01 -7.05 9.03
N PRO A 66 15.18 -6.40 9.16
CA PRO A 66 15.61 -5.85 10.46
C PRO A 66 14.62 -4.81 11.01
N VAL A 67 14.06 -3.94 10.14
CA VAL A 67 13.09 -2.92 10.56
C VAL A 67 11.78 -3.55 11.01
N VAL A 68 11.27 -4.55 10.29
CA VAL A 68 10.07 -5.31 10.68
C VAL A 68 10.26 -5.94 12.05
N GLN A 69 11.37 -6.64 12.26
CA GLN A 69 11.68 -7.31 13.54
C GLN A 69 11.74 -6.32 14.70
N GLU A 70 12.35 -5.16 14.50
CA GLU A 70 12.47 -4.16 15.55
C GLU A 70 11.13 -3.52 15.90
N LEU A 71 10.34 -3.10 14.89
CA LEU A 71 9.04 -2.47 15.12
C LEU A 71 8.04 -3.41 15.82
N ILE A 72 8.09 -4.71 15.54
CA ILE A 72 7.25 -5.71 16.21
C ILE A 72 7.54 -5.78 17.71
N LYS A 73 8.79 -5.64 18.16
CA LYS A 73 9.14 -5.60 19.59
C LYS A 73 8.45 -4.45 20.33
N HIS A 74 8.12 -3.39 19.59
CA HIS A 74 7.40 -2.23 20.11
C HIS A 74 5.86 -2.32 19.95
N GLY A 75 5.35 -3.49 19.55
CA GLY A 75 3.91 -3.76 19.45
C GLY A 75 3.25 -3.26 18.16
N ALA A 76 4.05 -2.88 17.14
CA ALA A 76 3.49 -2.46 15.86
C ALA A 76 2.83 -3.62 15.11
N ILE A 77 1.69 -3.36 14.48
CA ILE A 77 1.09 -4.23 13.47
C ILE A 77 1.73 -3.89 12.13
N ILE A 78 2.40 -4.85 11.50
CA ILE A 78 3.18 -4.63 10.29
C ILE A 78 2.49 -5.19 9.06
N SER A 79 2.48 -4.38 8.02
CA SER A 79 2.28 -4.75 6.61
C SER A 79 3.62 -4.69 5.88
N ILE A 80 3.87 -5.64 4.99
CA ILE A 80 5.03 -5.63 4.08
C ILE A 80 4.58 -5.22 2.68
N ASP A 81 5.06 -4.06 2.19
CA ASP A 81 4.84 -3.57 0.82
C ASP A 81 5.89 -4.18 -0.11
N THR A 82 5.52 -5.24 -0.80
CA THR A 82 6.42 -5.96 -1.71
C THR A 82 5.67 -6.68 -2.82
N MET A 83 6.31 -6.76 -3.99
CA MET A 83 5.85 -7.59 -5.11
C MET A 83 6.59 -8.94 -5.22
N ARG A 84 7.43 -9.29 -4.23
CA ARG A 84 8.22 -10.52 -4.22
C ARG A 84 7.73 -11.48 -3.15
N SER A 85 7.40 -12.70 -3.56
CA SER A 85 6.91 -13.74 -2.66
C SER A 85 7.95 -14.17 -1.61
N GLY A 86 9.25 -14.15 -1.96
CA GLY A 86 10.33 -14.44 -1.02
C GLY A 86 10.43 -13.40 0.09
N VAL A 87 10.33 -12.10 -0.24
CA VAL A 87 10.30 -11.01 0.75
C VAL A 87 9.05 -11.09 1.63
N ALA A 88 7.88 -11.33 1.00
CA ALA A 88 6.62 -11.50 1.72
C ALA A 88 6.71 -12.64 2.75
N ARG A 89 7.26 -13.80 2.37
CA ARG A 89 7.48 -14.94 3.27
C ARG A 89 8.37 -14.55 4.44
N ALA A 90 9.55 -14.01 4.18
CA ALA A 90 10.50 -13.64 5.22
C ALA A 90 9.92 -12.61 6.20
N ALA A 91 9.17 -11.62 5.70
CA ALA A 91 8.54 -10.61 6.53
C ALA A 91 7.42 -11.19 7.42
N VAL A 92 6.59 -12.10 6.89
CA VAL A 92 5.54 -12.76 7.68
C VAL A 92 6.14 -13.70 8.72
N GLU A 93 7.19 -14.46 8.38
CA GLU A 93 7.95 -15.28 9.35
C GLU A 93 8.64 -14.41 10.41
N ALA A 94 9.03 -13.18 10.09
CA ALA A 94 9.51 -12.20 11.06
C ALA A 94 8.39 -11.57 11.92
N GLY A 95 7.10 -11.79 11.57
CA GLY A 95 5.93 -11.39 12.36
C GLY A 95 5.02 -10.35 11.68
N ALA A 96 5.23 -9.99 10.40
CA ALA A 96 4.29 -9.18 9.67
C ALA A 96 2.93 -9.90 9.54
N THR A 97 1.83 -9.15 9.63
CA THR A 97 0.46 -9.68 9.63
C THR A 97 -0.31 -9.40 8.35
N TYR A 98 0.24 -8.54 7.49
CA TYR A 98 -0.30 -8.21 6.18
C TYR A 98 0.79 -8.32 5.11
N ILE A 99 0.40 -8.77 3.92
CA ILE A 99 1.17 -8.60 2.68
C ILE A 99 0.42 -7.54 1.86
N ASN A 100 1.09 -6.44 1.51
CA ASN A 100 0.58 -5.41 0.62
C ASN A 100 1.27 -5.57 -0.74
N ASP A 101 0.59 -6.25 -1.66
CA ASP A 101 1.12 -6.50 -3.00
C ASP A 101 0.51 -5.54 -4.01
N VAL A 102 1.28 -4.50 -4.36
CA VAL A 102 0.87 -3.48 -5.35
C VAL A 102 0.68 -4.05 -6.75
N SER A 103 1.10 -5.29 -7.02
CA SER A 103 0.88 -5.97 -8.30
C SER A 103 -0.36 -6.86 -8.31
N GLY A 104 -0.99 -7.13 -7.14
CA GLY A 104 -2.12 -8.05 -7.03
C GLY A 104 -1.80 -9.48 -7.48
N GLY A 105 -0.56 -9.93 -7.33
CA GLY A 105 -0.08 -11.25 -7.75
C GLY A 105 0.42 -11.33 -9.19
N LEU A 106 0.46 -10.21 -9.92
CA LEU A 106 0.84 -10.21 -11.34
C LEU A 106 2.36 -10.12 -11.57
N ALA A 107 3.13 -9.60 -10.61
CA ALA A 107 4.58 -9.46 -10.73
C ALA A 107 5.34 -10.74 -10.34
N ASP A 108 4.77 -11.56 -9.46
CA ASP A 108 5.36 -12.82 -8.99
C ASP A 108 4.28 -13.92 -8.94
N ALA A 109 4.42 -14.94 -9.79
CA ALA A 109 3.47 -16.04 -9.89
C ALA A 109 3.34 -16.89 -8.61
N GLN A 110 4.30 -16.81 -7.69
CA GLN A 110 4.27 -17.53 -6.41
C GLN A 110 3.55 -16.75 -5.31
N MET A 111 3.28 -15.45 -5.48
CA MET A 111 2.77 -14.57 -4.43
C MET A 111 1.46 -15.11 -3.81
N HIS A 112 0.48 -15.46 -4.62
CA HIS A 112 -0.79 -15.99 -4.11
C HIS A 112 -0.62 -17.31 -3.35
N HIS A 113 0.26 -18.21 -3.81
CA HIS A 113 0.55 -19.47 -3.12
C HIS A 113 1.21 -19.24 -1.77
N VAL A 114 2.19 -18.33 -1.73
CA VAL A 114 2.89 -17.97 -0.48
C VAL A 114 1.92 -17.31 0.50
N ALA A 115 1.09 -16.38 0.06
CA ALA A 115 0.09 -15.74 0.91
C ALA A 115 -0.93 -16.74 1.47
N ALA A 116 -1.37 -17.70 0.65
CA ALA A 116 -2.28 -18.77 1.06
C ALA A 116 -1.63 -19.70 2.10
N GLU A 117 -0.40 -20.16 1.86
CA GLU A 117 0.37 -21.03 2.76
C GLU A 117 0.58 -20.38 4.13
N LEU A 118 0.92 -19.10 4.14
CA LEU A 118 1.15 -18.34 5.37
C LEU A 118 -0.16 -17.98 6.10
N GLY A 119 -1.31 -18.05 5.42
CA GLY A 119 -2.62 -17.72 6.00
C GLY A 119 -2.74 -16.28 6.49
N THR A 120 -1.93 -15.37 5.95
CA THR A 120 -1.88 -13.96 6.35
C THR A 120 -2.92 -13.12 5.61
N LYS A 121 -3.15 -11.87 6.03
CA LYS A 121 -4.01 -10.92 5.29
C LYS A 121 -3.28 -10.44 4.05
N TYR A 122 -3.99 -10.33 2.94
CA TYR A 122 -3.44 -10.01 1.64
C TYR A 122 -4.16 -8.80 1.04
N ILE A 123 -3.42 -7.70 0.85
CA ILE A 123 -3.90 -6.50 0.17
C ILE A 123 -3.57 -6.67 -1.30
N LEU A 124 -4.62 -6.81 -2.10
CA LEU A 124 -4.59 -7.02 -3.53
C LEU A 124 -4.90 -5.71 -4.23
N MET A 125 -3.85 -5.08 -4.82
CA MET A 125 -4.03 -3.81 -5.52
C MET A 125 -4.24 -4.03 -7.02
N HIS A 126 -5.08 -3.18 -7.62
CA HIS A 126 -5.22 -3.10 -9.08
C HIS A 126 -3.95 -2.57 -9.72
N TRP A 127 -3.42 -3.29 -10.69
CA TRP A 127 -2.15 -3.00 -11.33
C TRP A 127 -2.15 -3.34 -12.82
N ARG A 128 -1.56 -2.47 -13.65
CA ARG A 128 -1.41 -2.67 -15.11
C ARG A 128 0.05 -2.61 -15.57
N GLY A 129 1.03 -2.68 -14.67
CA GLY A 129 2.44 -2.73 -15.05
C GLY A 129 3.38 -2.03 -14.07
N HIS A 130 4.67 -2.27 -14.27
CA HIS A 130 5.72 -1.68 -13.46
C HIS A 130 5.81 -0.16 -13.62
N SER A 131 6.46 0.51 -12.67
CA SER A 131 6.64 1.97 -12.62
C SER A 131 7.25 2.57 -13.89
N ILE A 132 7.99 1.78 -14.65
CA ILE A 132 8.64 2.21 -15.88
C ILE A 132 7.66 2.34 -17.08
N ASP A 133 6.60 1.54 -17.14
CA ASP A 133 5.67 1.46 -18.28
C ASP A 133 4.20 1.71 -17.92
N MET A 134 3.85 1.82 -16.65
CA MET A 134 2.47 1.91 -16.19
C MET A 134 1.69 3.09 -16.77
N ASN A 135 2.35 4.23 -17.02
CA ASN A 135 1.68 5.43 -17.54
C ASN A 135 1.14 5.21 -18.96
N SER A 136 1.82 4.42 -19.80
CA SER A 136 1.37 4.08 -21.14
C SER A 136 0.13 3.16 -21.15
N LYS A 137 -0.21 2.57 -20.01
CA LYS A 137 -1.33 1.65 -19.82
C LYS A 137 -2.56 2.32 -19.17
N ALA A 138 -2.50 3.64 -18.94
CA ALA A 138 -3.60 4.43 -18.39
C ALA A 138 -4.72 4.71 -19.41
N ILE A 139 -5.19 3.66 -20.10
CA ILE A 139 -6.23 3.73 -21.15
C ILE A 139 -7.45 2.99 -20.62
N TYR A 140 -8.57 3.73 -20.43
CA TYR A 140 -9.82 3.20 -19.91
C TYR A 140 -11.00 3.74 -20.72
N GLY A 141 -12.02 2.91 -20.93
CA GLY A 141 -13.32 3.35 -21.38
C GLY A 141 -14.19 3.83 -20.21
N ASP A 142 -14.35 3.00 -19.18
CA ASP A 142 -14.86 3.33 -17.83
C ASP A 142 -13.89 2.76 -16.82
N VAL A 143 -13.14 3.66 -16.16
CA VAL A 143 -12.07 3.25 -15.24
C VAL A 143 -12.61 2.44 -14.05
N VAL A 144 -13.79 2.74 -13.56
CA VAL A 144 -14.36 2.04 -12.38
C VAL A 144 -14.78 0.64 -12.77
N GLU A 145 -15.50 0.47 -13.89
CA GLU A 145 -15.93 -0.86 -14.34
C GLU A 145 -14.75 -1.74 -14.72
N GLU A 146 -13.72 -1.21 -15.38
CA GLU A 146 -12.53 -1.97 -15.75
C GLU A 146 -11.72 -2.36 -14.50
N VAL A 147 -11.50 -1.45 -13.56
CA VAL A 147 -10.83 -1.76 -12.28
C VAL A 147 -11.59 -2.82 -11.49
N LYS A 148 -12.92 -2.74 -11.43
CA LYS A 148 -13.77 -3.77 -10.80
C LYS A 148 -13.59 -5.14 -11.46
N ALA A 149 -13.59 -5.17 -12.80
CA ALA A 149 -13.44 -6.42 -13.56
C ALA A 149 -12.06 -7.04 -13.32
N GLU A 150 -10.99 -6.24 -13.40
CA GLU A 150 -9.62 -6.70 -13.20
C GLU A 150 -9.35 -7.13 -11.75
N LEU A 151 -9.87 -6.41 -10.75
CA LEU A 151 -9.82 -6.84 -9.35
C LEU A 151 -10.54 -8.16 -9.14
N LYS A 152 -11.75 -8.36 -9.70
CA LYS A 152 -12.50 -9.63 -9.61
C LYS A 152 -11.70 -10.80 -10.21
N GLU A 153 -11.04 -10.58 -11.33
CA GLU A 153 -10.20 -11.60 -11.96
C GLU A 153 -9.04 -12.01 -11.03
N GLN A 154 -8.31 -11.04 -10.45
CA GLN A 154 -7.20 -11.33 -9.54
C GLN A 154 -7.69 -11.95 -8.22
N VAL A 155 -8.82 -11.51 -7.70
CA VAL A 155 -9.48 -12.16 -6.55
C VAL A 155 -9.79 -13.62 -6.86
N GLY A 156 -10.31 -13.91 -8.06
CA GLY A 156 -10.55 -15.30 -8.49
C GLY A 156 -9.28 -16.15 -8.45
N LYS A 157 -8.14 -15.60 -8.90
CA LYS A 157 -6.84 -16.28 -8.85
C LYS A 157 -6.35 -16.47 -7.41
N ALA A 158 -6.50 -15.45 -6.56
CA ALA A 158 -6.12 -15.52 -5.15
C ALA A 158 -6.93 -16.59 -4.38
N LEU A 159 -8.24 -16.64 -4.60
CA LEU A 159 -9.11 -17.67 -4.03
C LEU A 159 -8.75 -19.07 -4.55
N ALA A 160 -8.47 -19.21 -5.84
CA ALA A 160 -8.04 -20.49 -6.44
C ALA A 160 -6.70 -20.97 -5.89
N ALA A 161 -5.80 -20.07 -5.52
CA ALA A 161 -4.54 -20.39 -4.84
C ALA A 161 -4.72 -20.77 -3.36
N GLY A 162 -5.91 -20.58 -2.79
CA GLY A 162 -6.24 -20.96 -1.41
C GLY A 162 -6.26 -19.82 -0.40
N ILE A 163 -6.13 -18.56 -0.83
CA ILE A 163 -6.30 -17.42 0.10
C ILE A 163 -7.77 -17.37 0.52
N ALA A 164 -8.03 -17.39 1.82
CA ALA A 164 -9.39 -17.30 2.35
C ALA A 164 -10.02 -15.92 2.05
N LYS A 165 -11.31 -15.88 1.69
CA LYS A 165 -12.01 -14.66 1.29
C LYS A 165 -11.86 -13.52 2.31
N GLU A 166 -11.98 -13.85 3.59
CA GLU A 166 -11.88 -12.91 4.72
C GLU A 166 -10.47 -12.34 4.96
N LYS A 167 -9.48 -12.88 4.27
CA LYS A 167 -8.09 -12.40 4.31
C LYS A 167 -7.78 -11.40 3.21
N ILE A 168 -8.64 -11.28 2.19
CA ILE A 168 -8.41 -10.41 1.03
C ILE A 168 -8.93 -9.00 1.34
N ILE A 169 -8.09 -8.01 1.06
CA ILE A 169 -8.40 -6.58 1.11
C ILE A 169 -8.11 -6.02 -0.29
N LEU A 170 -8.99 -5.20 -0.84
CA LEU A 170 -8.82 -4.63 -2.18
C LEU A 170 -8.22 -3.22 -2.09
N ASP A 171 -7.35 -2.86 -3.04
CA ASP A 171 -6.93 -1.49 -3.28
C ASP A 171 -7.17 -1.15 -4.77
N PRO A 172 -7.93 -0.12 -5.11
CA PRO A 172 -8.19 0.28 -6.49
C PRO A 172 -6.97 0.84 -7.23
N GLY A 173 -5.82 0.98 -6.57
CA GLY A 173 -4.57 1.42 -7.18
C GLY A 173 -4.61 2.88 -7.63
N ILE A 174 -5.09 3.79 -6.78
CA ILE A 174 -5.08 5.23 -7.05
C ILE A 174 -3.66 5.69 -7.39
N GLY A 175 -3.48 6.37 -8.55
CA GLY A 175 -2.17 6.86 -9.01
C GLY A 175 -1.28 5.82 -9.68
N PHE A 176 -1.76 4.59 -9.91
CA PHE A 176 -1.05 3.55 -10.66
C PHE A 176 -1.76 3.31 -12.01
N ALA A 177 -1.03 3.48 -13.12
CA ALA A 177 -1.58 3.36 -14.48
C ALA A 177 -2.90 4.14 -14.66
N LYS A 178 -2.98 5.36 -14.15
CA LYS A 178 -4.19 6.19 -14.15
C LYS A 178 -3.84 7.66 -14.32
N GLU A 179 -4.55 8.34 -15.20
CA GLU A 179 -4.51 9.79 -15.34
C GLU A 179 -5.26 10.48 -14.20
N SER A 180 -5.13 11.79 -14.06
CA SER A 180 -5.76 12.56 -12.98
C SER A 180 -7.27 12.33 -12.91
N GLU A 181 -7.96 12.40 -14.04
CA GLU A 181 -9.41 12.21 -14.16
C GLU A 181 -9.84 10.82 -13.70
N HIS A 182 -9.09 9.76 -14.09
CA HIS A 182 -9.34 8.38 -13.68
C HIS A 182 -9.26 8.22 -12.15
N ASN A 183 -8.29 8.89 -11.51
CA ASN A 183 -8.14 8.82 -10.06
C ASN A 183 -9.31 9.48 -9.33
N TRP A 184 -9.76 10.65 -9.79
CA TRP A 184 -10.90 11.34 -9.21
C TRP A 184 -12.20 10.56 -9.41
N GLU A 185 -12.41 9.98 -10.58
CA GLU A 185 -13.58 9.16 -10.85
C GLU A 185 -13.65 7.94 -9.93
N LEU A 186 -12.54 7.24 -9.74
CA LEU A 186 -12.45 6.13 -8.78
C LEU A 186 -12.75 6.56 -7.34
N ILE A 187 -12.25 7.73 -6.91
CA ILE A 187 -12.52 8.26 -5.56
C ILE A 187 -14.00 8.60 -5.41
N HIS A 188 -14.61 9.28 -6.38
CA HIS A 188 -16.02 9.65 -6.34
C HIS A 188 -16.96 8.44 -6.39
N ARG A 189 -16.57 7.38 -7.08
CA ARG A 189 -17.36 6.14 -7.23
C ARG A 189 -16.82 4.98 -6.39
N ILE A 190 -16.06 5.27 -5.32
CA ILE A 190 -15.39 4.24 -4.50
C ILE A 190 -16.35 3.22 -3.89
N THR A 191 -17.60 3.61 -3.62
CA THR A 191 -18.63 2.72 -3.11
C THR A 191 -18.89 1.53 -4.03
N GLU A 192 -18.72 1.69 -5.35
CA GLU A 192 -18.84 0.57 -6.30
C GLU A 192 -17.72 -0.48 -6.13
N ILE A 193 -16.55 -0.07 -5.63
CA ILE A 193 -15.48 -1.01 -5.26
C ILE A 193 -15.81 -1.68 -3.91
N VAL A 194 -16.33 -0.92 -2.94
CA VAL A 194 -16.80 -1.44 -1.64
C VAL A 194 -17.90 -2.49 -1.83
N ASP A 195 -18.80 -2.27 -2.79
CA ASP A 195 -19.90 -3.19 -3.12
C ASP A 195 -19.44 -4.54 -3.70
N LEU A 196 -18.14 -4.71 -3.99
CA LEU A 196 -17.56 -6.02 -4.30
C LEU A 196 -17.56 -6.96 -3.08
N GLY A 197 -17.80 -6.43 -1.88
CA GLY A 197 -17.96 -7.20 -0.64
C GLY A 197 -16.63 -7.64 -0.02
N TYR A 198 -15.58 -6.87 -0.22
CA TYR A 198 -14.27 -6.97 0.43
C TYR A 198 -13.94 -5.67 1.16
N PRO A 199 -13.11 -5.70 2.24
CA PRO A 199 -12.52 -4.48 2.79
C PRO A 199 -11.74 -3.73 1.71
N VAL A 200 -11.81 -2.39 1.70
CA VAL A 200 -11.13 -1.56 0.70
C VAL A 200 -10.14 -0.61 1.36
N LEU A 201 -8.88 -0.64 0.90
CA LEU A 201 -7.82 0.29 1.25
C LEU A 201 -7.68 1.35 0.15
N VAL A 202 -7.51 2.63 0.53
CA VAL A 202 -7.29 3.72 -0.42
C VAL A 202 -5.98 4.43 -0.14
N GLY A 203 -5.06 4.41 -1.12
CA GLY A 203 -3.74 5.04 -1.05
C GLY A 203 -3.65 6.28 -1.95
N ALA A 204 -4.22 7.43 -1.57
CA ALA A 204 -4.16 8.67 -2.34
C ALA A 204 -3.06 9.64 -1.89
N SER A 205 -2.38 9.36 -0.76
CA SER A 205 -1.51 10.30 -0.06
C SER A 205 -0.37 10.85 -0.92
N ARG A 206 -0.33 12.19 -1.01
CA ARG A 206 0.69 13.02 -1.68
C ARG A 206 0.91 12.71 -3.16
N LYS A 207 -0.05 12.03 -3.82
CA LYS A 207 0.05 11.68 -5.24
C LYS A 207 -0.13 12.90 -6.15
N ARG A 208 0.52 12.88 -7.32
CA ARG A 208 0.62 14.04 -8.23
C ARG A 208 -0.73 14.55 -8.74
N PHE A 209 -1.71 13.68 -8.91
CA PHE A 209 -3.04 14.07 -9.37
C PHE A 209 -3.78 15.03 -8.40
N LEU A 210 -3.32 15.16 -7.17
CA LEU A 210 -3.84 16.10 -6.16
C LEU A 210 -3.44 17.57 -6.44
N GLY A 211 -2.58 17.80 -7.44
CA GLY A 211 -2.03 19.12 -7.71
C GLY A 211 -0.87 19.49 -6.80
N GLY A 212 -0.42 20.75 -6.84
CA GLY A 212 0.72 21.24 -6.08
C GLY A 212 2.09 20.78 -6.60
N ASP A 213 3.13 21.56 -6.34
CA ASP A 213 4.47 21.31 -6.85
C ASP A 213 5.30 20.40 -5.93
N SER A 214 4.93 20.30 -4.65
CA SER A 214 5.63 19.50 -3.65
C SER A 214 4.70 18.49 -2.95
N PRO A 215 5.25 17.39 -2.38
CA PRO A 215 4.45 16.44 -1.59
C PRO A 215 3.74 17.08 -0.39
N SER A 216 4.35 18.08 0.26
CA SER A 216 3.77 18.78 1.41
C SER A 216 2.53 19.61 1.04
N GLU A 217 2.52 20.23 -0.14
CA GLU A 217 1.37 21.00 -0.63
C GLU A 217 0.14 20.10 -0.90
N ARG A 218 0.34 18.80 -1.11
CA ARG A 218 -0.71 17.81 -1.36
C ARG A 218 -1.35 17.26 -0.09
N GLU A 219 -0.81 17.62 1.08
CA GLU A 219 -1.32 17.07 2.35
C GLU A 219 -2.76 17.48 2.63
N ALA A 220 -3.10 18.76 2.43
CA ALA A 220 -4.47 19.25 2.63
C ALA A 220 -5.48 18.55 1.72
N ALA A 221 -5.11 18.31 0.44
CA ALA A 221 -5.95 17.57 -0.48
C ALA A 221 -6.08 16.08 -0.09
N THR A 222 -5.01 15.48 0.45
CA THR A 222 -5.04 14.11 0.98
C THR A 222 -6.01 14.01 2.16
N LEU A 223 -5.97 14.95 3.10
CA LEU A 223 -6.88 15.00 4.24
C LEU A 223 -8.33 15.16 3.79
N LYS A 224 -8.58 16.04 2.80
CA LYS A 224 -9.92 16.23 2.24
C LYS A 224 -10.48 14.93 1.66
N ILE A 225 -9.66 14.15 0.94
CA ILE A 225 -10.08 12.82 0.46
C ILE A 225 -10.45 11.91 1.63
N THR A 226 -9.66 11.89 2.72
CA THR A 226 -10.00 11.07 3.89
C THR A 226 -11.35 11.47 4.49
N GLU A 227 -11.63 12.78 4.60
CA GLU A 227 -12.95 13.27 5.04
C GLU A 227 -14.08 12.77 4.14
N ASP A 228 -13.93 12.91 2.82
CA ASP A 228 -14.94 12.50 1.84
C ASP A 228 -15.20 10.99 1.86
N LEU A 229 -14.19 10.21 2.23
CA LEU A 229 -14.27 8.75 2.30
C LEU A 229 -14.88 8.22 3.63
N LEU A 230 -15.08 9.05 4.67
CA LEU A 230 -15.57 8.58 5.98
C LEU A 230 -16.92 7.86 5.90
N ALA A 231 -17.83 8.33 5.05
CA ALA A 231 -19.17 7.77 4.90
C ALA A 231 -19.29 6.65 3.88
N THR A 232 -18.20 6.27 3.19
CA THR A 232 -18.24 5.33 2.06
C THR A 232 -18.11 3.86 2.46
N GLY A 233 -17.75 3.58 3.71
CA GLY A 233 -17.56 2.22 4.20
C GLY A 233 -16.21 1.59 3.83
N ILE A 234 -15.22 2.36 3.33
CA ILE A 234 -13.86 1.84 3.14
C ILE A 234 -13.25 1.36 4.46
N TRP A 235 -12.39 0.37 4.37
CA TRP A 235 -11.71 -0.24 5.51
C TRP A 235 -10.61 0.65 6.08
N GLY A 236 -9.83 1.32 5.22
CA GLY A 236 -8.69 2.12 5.66
C GLY A 236 -8.11 3.03 4.59
N VAL A 237 -7.24 3.93 5.04
CA VAL A 237 -6.43 4.81 4.19
C VAL A 237 -4.94 4.56 4.43
N ARG A 238 -4.13 4.62 3.35
CA ARG A 238 -2.67 4.49 3.41
C ARG A 238 -2.03 5.86 3.19
N VAL A 239 -1.31 6.37 4.21
CA VAL A 239 -0.91 7.77 4.30
C VAL A 239 0.54 7.95 4.81
N HIS A 240 1.17 9.09 4.47
CA HIS A 240 2.49 9.46 4.96
C HIS A 240 2.46 10.17 6.33
N SER A 241 1.40 10.94 6.62
CA SER A 241 1.21 11.65 7.90
C SER A 241 0.03 11.01 8.63
N VAL A 242 0.26 10.44 9.79
CA VAL A 242 -0.80 9.66 10.50
C VAL A 242 -1.68 10.55 11.36
N ALA A 243 -1.09 11.39 12.21
CA ALA A 243 -1.82 12.17 13.22
C ALA A 243 -2.99 13.01 12.63
N PRO A 244 -2.81 13.78 11.52
CA PRO A 244 -3.91 14.58 10.97
C PRO A 244 -5.08 13.71 10.49
N HIS A 245 -4.81 12.52 9.93
CA HIS A 245 -5.85 11.59 9.48
C HIS A 245 -6.60 10.96 10.65
N LYS A 246 -5.90 10.61 11.74
CA LYS A 246 -6.54 10.12 12.97
C LYS A 246 -7.44 11.19 13.59
N GLU A 247 -7.02 12.48 13.58
CA GLU A 247 -7.86 13.58 14.05
C GLU A 247 -9.14 13.75 13.24
N VAL A 248 -9.04 13.65 11.90
CA VAL A 248 -10.21 13.73 11.01
C VAL A 248 -11.18 12.57 11.28
N ILE A 249 -10.66 11.34 11.38
CA ILE A 249 -11.48 10.15 11.64
C ILE A 249 -12.15 10.20 13.03
N ALA A 250 -11.48 10.75 14.04
CA ALA A 250 -12.03 10.85 15.40
C ALA A 250 -13.18 11.87 15.57
N ARG A 251 -13.44 12.72 14.56
CA ARG A 251 -14.55 13.71 14.59
C ARG A 251 -15.91 13.12 14.23
N VAL A 252 -15.95 11.87 13.77
CA VAL A 252 -17.14 11.14 13.33
C VAL A 252 -17.44 9.99 14.29
#